data_402857791efefdc3ad1b1252ca009bd4
#
_entry.id   402857791efefdc3ad1b1252ca009bd4
#
_cell.length_a   1.000
_cell.length_b   1.000
_cell.length_c   1.000
_cell.angle_alpha   90.00
_cell.angle_beta   90.00
_cell.angle_gamma   90.00
#
_symmetry.space_group_name_H-M   'P 1'
#
loop_
_entity.id
_entity.type
_entity.pdbx_description
1 polymer ?
#
loop_
_entity_poly.entity_id
_entity_poly.type
_entity_poly.pdbx_seq_one_letter_code
_entity_poly.pdbx_strand_id
1 'polypeptide(L)'
;MKKILSVLLCFGLIFGFSGCKENNTDKNSSQETQTTETKKNKDYITLLYSAADSFNPYETKTDVNRQLCMLLYEPLVKLDNEFNPVNSIAQSVSIEGKVCTVKLKDTLFSDGSKLSSEDVIYSYNKAKASATEYASKLYEVVSVSSVGADTVVFNLNTYDRYFANVLDFPILKQGSDNLTDSDSVKLPPVGSGRYKVSEDRLSLVKNDYSPENGSITKIRLINTPDSESVSHYIEIGAADMYYSNISDGNILRMSGEKIDINLNNLVYIGVNHNIGELGLRELRQAISAGIDREKICKEIFYNNAIAANGFFNPVWQETKSVQNIQTTANSQITVENLKEIGYNSLDKEGFYRKSDGALRFTLLVNKENRIRAAAALAIANQLKTVGIKITVIEESYDNYLARLQSGDFQLYLAEVNITDNMDIRPVVTEGGSSAYGVKETVTEQIEGTEQPVQNTSAKAVIEKFYTGETSVTDIAMVLQTDMPVIPVCYRTGILFCNDSIENVNNSSKSDIYFSIKSYKFKVN
;
A
#
# COMPACT_ATOMS: atom_id res chain seq x y z
N MET A 1 -12.93 52.69 -26.88
CA MET A 1 -12.97 54.04 -26.32
C MET A 1 -13.11 53.94 -24.79
N LYS A 2 -12.34 54.76 -24.11
CA LYS A 2 -12.17 55.03 -22.68
C LYS A 2 -11.20 54.15 -21.91
N LYS A 3 -9.96 54.65 -21.86
CA LYS A 3 -8.92 54.44 -20.85
C LYS A 3 -9.38 55.07 -19.55
N ILE A 4 -9.14 54.45 -18.40
CA ILE A 4 -9.02 55.13 -17.12
C ILE A 4 -7.75 54.65 -16.43
N LEU A 5 -6.90 55.63 -16.21
CA LEU A 5 -5.63 55.67 -15.50
C LEU A 5 -5.93 55.90 -14.02
N SER A 6 -5.25 55.22 -13.10
CA SER A 6 -5.26 55.61 -11.67
C SER A 6 -3.95 55.17 -11.01
N VAL A 7 -3.05 55.99 -10.89
CA VAL A 7 -2.30 56.72 -9.87
C VAL A 7 -1.91 55.91 -8.62
N LEU A 8 -0.57 55.69 -8.54
CA LEU A 8 0.20 55.32 -7.35
C LEU A 8 0.09 56.40 -6.26
N LEU A 9 -0.07 55.97 -5.02
CA LEU A 9 0.22 56.83 -3.86
C LEU A 9 1.14 56.10 -2.89
N CYS A 10 2.44 56.45 -2.90
CA CYS A 10 3.43 56.11 -1.88
C CYS A 10 3.20 56.99 -0.65
N PHE A 11 3.08 56.42 0.54
CA PHE A 11 3.28 57.12 1.80
C PHE A 11 4.44 56.49 2.55
N GLY A 12 5.56 57.20 2.56
CA GLY A 12 6.68 56.96 3.45
C GLY A 12 6.41 57.58 4.81
N LEU A 13 6.69 56.86 5.87
CA LEU A 13 6.78 57.38 7.22
C LEU A 13 8.18 57.11 7.76
N ILE A 14 8.94 58.20 7.81
CA ILE A 14 10.24 58.31 8.49
C ILE A 14 9.93 58.60 9.96
N PHE A 15 10.43 57.79 10.89
CA PHE A 15 10.55 58.17 12.29
C PHE A 15 12.01 58.28 12.70
N GLY A 16 12.37 59.51 13.09
CA GLY A 16 13.70 59.92 13.46
C GLY A 16 14.10 59.44 14.85
N PHE A 17 15.39 59.18 14.95
CA PHE A 17 16.10 59.04 16.21
C PHE A 17 16.21 60.37 16.94
N SER A 18 15.89 60.40 18.23
CA SER A 18 16.35 61.44 19.18
C SER A 18 16.99 60.74 20.38
N GLY A 19 18.28 60.84 20.48
CA GLY A 19 19.03 60.49 21.67
C GLY A 19 18.98 61.62 22.69
N CYS A 20 18.98 61.29 23.96
CA CYS A 20 19.41 62.15 25.05
C CYS A 20 20.20 61.34 26.09
N LYS A 21 21.26 61.92 26.50
CA LYS A 21 22.36 61.43 27.33
C LYS A 21 22.25 61.99 28.76
N GLU A 22 22.80 61.18 29.73
CA GLU A 22 23.25 61.59 31.10
C GLU A 22 22.19 61.83 32.18
N ASN A 23 22.29 61.36 33.41
CA ASN A 23 23.43 61.09 34.33
C ASN A 23 22.95 60.28 35.57
N ASN A 24 23.86 59.40 36.02
CA ASN A 24 24.26 58.99 37.37
C ASN A 24 23.36 58.86 38.60
N THR A 25 23.65 57.73 39.25
CA THR A 25 23.67 57.35 40.67
C THR A 25 22.37 56.88 41.32
N ASP A 26 22.23 55.57 41.58
CA ASP A 26 22.58 54.94 42.85
C ASP A 26 22.41 53.41 42.83
N LYS A 27 23.29 52.76 43.57
CA LYS A 27 23.34 51.32 43.82
C LYS A 27 22.11 50.82 44.56
N ASN A 28 21.46 49.78 44.00
CA ASN A 28 20.87 48.73 44.83
C ASN A 28 20.87 47.43 44.04
N SER A 29 21.59 46.46 44.58
CA SER A 29 21.72 45.07 44.08
C SER A 29 20.39 44.34 44.25
N SER A 30 19.63 44.22 43.19
CA SER A 30 18.59 43.18 43.09
C SER A 30 19.14 42.08 42.19
N GLN A 31 19.43 40.93 42.79
CA GLN A 31 19.67 39.70 42.06
C GLN A 31 18.42 39.40 41.22
N GLU A 32 18.50 39.65 39.92
CA GLU A 32 17.61 39.02 38.98
C GLU A 32 17.90 37.53 39.00
N THR A 33 17.03 36.80 39.68
CA THR A 33 16.94 35.36 39.54
C THR A 33 16.54 35.11 38.05
N GLN A 34 17.51 34.82 37.22
CA GLN A 34 17.22 34.18 35.95
C GLN A 34 16.48 32.88 36.24
N THR A 35 15.17 32.91 36.20
CA THR A 35 14.36 31.73 36.03
C THR A 35 14.76 31.15 34.68
N THR A 36 15.67 30.19 34.68
CA THR A 36 15.86 29.25 33.60
C THR A 36 14.49 28.58 33.41
N GLU A 37 13.71 29.07 32.46
CA GLU A 37 12.59 28.29 31.93
C GLU A 37 13.22 27.00 31.43
N THR A 38 13.10 25.94 32.20
CA THR A 38 13.33 24.59 31.74
C THR A 38 12.40 24.39 30.54
N LYS A 39 12.96 24.42 29.33
CA LYS A 39 12.26 24.06 28.11
C LYS A 39 11.59 22.71 28.40
N LYS A 40 10.27 22.74 28.59
CA LYS A 40 9.47 21.54 28.81
C LYS A 40 9.63 20.71 27.55
N ASN A 41 10.23 19.53 27.66
CA ASN A 41 10.32 18.61 26.53
C ASN A 41 8.90 18.40 25.96
N LYS A 42 8.76 18.56 24.64
CA LYS A 42 7.50 18.27 23.94
C LYS A 42 7.15 16.80 24.18
N ASP A 43 5.97 16.51 24.72
CA ASP A 43 5.47 15.18 25.06
C ASP A 43 4.24 14.79 24.22
N TYR A 44 4.01 15.52 23.11
CA TYR A 44 2.89 15.30 22.22
C TYR A 44 3.33 15.43 20.76
N ILE A 45 2.63 14.73 19.89
CA ILE A 45 2.69 14.92 18.43
C ILE A 45 1.36 15.47 17.91
N THR A 46 1.38 16.04 16.71
CA THR A 46 0.21 16.58 16.04
C THR A 46 -0.07 15.79 14.77
N LEU A 47 -1.27 15.23 14.65
CA LEU A 47 -1.75 14.48 13.49
C LEU A 47 -2.98 15.14 12.88
N LEU A 48 -3.27 14.78 11.63
CA LEU A 48 -4.45 15.25 10.91
C LEU A 48 -5.63 14.31 11.13
N TYR A 49 -6.86 14.85 11.10
CA TYR A 49 -8.08 14.06 11.12
C TYR A 49 -9.20 14.79 10.35
N SER A 50 -10.24 14.09 9.99
CA SER A 50 -11.49 14.68 9.46
C SER A 50 -12.59 14.57 10.52
N ALA A 51 -13.07 15.70 11.01
CA ALA A 51 -14.17 15.74 11.99
C ALA A 51 -15.51 15.32 11.37
N ALA A 52 -15.64 15.37 10.05
CA ALA A 52 -16.82 14.92 9.31
C ALA A 52 -16.84 13.39 9.06
N ASP A 53 -15.77 12.70 9.40
CA ASP A 53 -15.62 11.25 9.18
C ASP A 53 -15.57 10.48 10.50
N SER A 54 -15.82 9.18 10.42
CA SER A 54 -15.89 8.29 11.59
C SER A 54 -14.50 7.88 12.08
N PHE A 55 -14.38 7.61 13.40
CA PHE A 55 -13.28 6.84 13.98
C PHE A 55 -13.56 5.33 14.00
N ASN A 56 -14.68 4.87 13.43
CA ASN A 56 -14.95 3.44 13.27
C ASN A 56 -14.14 2.91 12.07
N PRO A 57 -13.22 1.95 12.24
CA PRO A 57 -12.35 1.46 11.17
C PRO A 57 -13.11 0.80 10.01
N TYR A 58 -14.35 0.39 10.23
CA TYR A 58 -15.21 -0.23 9.21
C TYR A 58 -16.13 0.76 8.48
N GLU A 59 -16.20 2.00 8.93
CA GLU A 59 -17.04 3.06 8.37
C GLU A 59 -16.23 4.24 7.82
N THR A 60 -14.99 4.44 8.30
CA THR A 60 -14.14 5.57 7.93
C THR A 60 -13.80 5.57 6.43
N LYS A 61 -13.85 6.76 5.83
CA LYS A 61 -13.65 6.98 4.40
C LYS A 61 -12.35 7.71 4.09
N THR A 62 -11.86 8.53 5.02
CA THR A 62 -10.67 9.36 4.82
C THR A 62 -9.40 8.62 5.26
N ASP A 63 -8.31 8.84 4.53
CA ASP A 63 -7.01 8.23 4.86
C ASP A 63 -6.50 8.70 6.23
N VAL A 64 -6.71 9.98 6.57
CA VAL A 64 -6.30 10.53 7.86
C VAL A 64 -6.95 9.81 9.04
N ASN A 65 -8.26 9.52 8.99
CA ASN A 65 -8.93 8.79 10.06
C ASN A 65 -8.57 7.30 10.06
N ARG A 66 -8.38 6.67 8.88
CA ARG A 66 -7.86 5.29 8.79
C ARG A 66 -6.50 5.14 9.49
N GLN A 67 -5.60 6.12 9.31
CA GLN A 67 -4.31 6.12 10.01
C GLN A 67 -4.48 6.21 11.52
N LEU A 68 -5.39 7.07 12.02
CA LEU A 68 -5.66 7.17 13.44
C LEU A 68 -6.25 5.89 14.05
N CYS A 69 -7.03 5.12 13.27
CA CYS A 69 -7.55 3.83 13.72
C CYS A 69 -6.44 2.83 14.11
N MET A 70 -5.23 2.92 13.52
CA MET A 70 -4.08 2.09 13.91
C MET A 70 -3.56 2.39 15.33
N LEU A 71 -3.94 3.55 15.91
CA LEU A 71 -3.62 3.93 17.28
C LEU A 71 -4.72 3.55 18.26
N LEU A 72 -5.96 3.43 17.78
CA LEU A 72 -7.17 3.22 18.58
C LEU A 72 -7.53 1.74 18.73
N TYR A 73 -7.19 0.91 17.75
CA TYR A 73 -7.62 -0.49 17.68
C TYR A 73 -6.43 -1.40 17.37
N GLU A 74 -6.32 -2.48 18.14
CA GLU A 74 -5.36 -3.53 17.87
C GLU A 74 -6.04 -4.65 17.04
N PRO A 75 -5.34 -5.24 16.04
CA PRO A 75 -5.82 -6.42 15.33
C PRO A 75 -5.35 -7.70 16.05
N LEU A 76 -5.76 -8.88 15.56
CA LEU A 76 -5.21 -10.15 16.03
C LEU A 76 -3.73 -10.27 15.67
N VAL A 77 -3.38 -9.91 14.44
CA VAL A 77 -2.03 -9.98 13.88
C VAL A 77 -1.74 -8.66 13.17
N LYS A 78 -0.54 -8.14 13.30
CA LYS A 78 0.03 -7.07 12.48
C LYS A 78 1.01 -7.67 11.47
N LEU A 79 1.30 -6.95 10.40
CA LEU A 79 2.37 -7.31 9.49
C LEU A 79 3.54 -6.35 9.66
N ASP A 80 4.75 -6.88 9.62
CA ASP A 80 5.94 -6.05 9.49
C ASP A 80 6.11 -5.50 8.05
N ASN A 81 7.16 -4.71 7.83
CA ASN A 81 7.40 -4.11 6.51
C ASN A 81 7.90 -5.14 5.45
N GLU A 82 8.07 -6.40 5.82
CA GLU A 82 8.38 -7.53 4.93
C GLU A 82 7.20 -8.51 4.81
N PHE A 83 6.01 -8.12 5.27
CA PHE A 83 4.76 -8.91 5.28
C PHE A 83 4.81 -10.17 6.15
N ASN A 84 5.70 -10.23 7.16
CA ASN A 84 5.66 -11.32 8.12
C ASN A 84 4.61 -11.04 9.20
N PRO A 85 3.82 -12.07 9.63
CA PRO A 85 2.82 -11.90 10.68
C PRO A 85 3.46 -11.75 12.06
N VAL A 86 3.06 -10.72 12.79
CA VAL A 86 3.47 -10.41 14.17
C VAL A 86 2.23 -10.43 15.06
N ASN A 87 2.22 -11.32 16.05
CA ASN A 87 1.08 -11.46 16.95
C ASN A 87 0.83 -10.20 17.80
N SER A 88 -0.34 -9.55 17.62
CA SER A 88 -0.82 -8.43 18.44
C SER A 88 -1.73 -8.91 19.55
N ILE A 89 -3.05 -8.97 19.38
CA ILE A 89 -3.99 -9.57 20.36
C ILE A 89 -3.84 -11.10 20.38
N ALA A 90 -3.48 -11.74 19.28
CA ALA A 90 -3.23 -13.17 19.26
C ALA A 90 -2.03 -13.53 20.15
N GLN A 91 -2.19 -14.53 21.02
CA GLN A 91 -1.09 -15.20 21.69
C GLN A 91 -0.42 -16.20 20.76
N SER A 92 -1.23 -16.95 20.02
CA SER A 92 -0.77 -17.89 18.97
C SER A 92 -1.81 -18.01 17.87
N VAL A 93 -1.32 -18.31 16.66
CA VAL A 93 -2.11 -18.66 15.50
C VAL A 93 -1.62 -20.02 15.02
N SER A 94 -2.52 -20.98 14.82
CA SER A 94 -2.24 -22.31 14.30
C SER A 94 -3.17 -22.59 13.11
N ILE A 95 -2.62 -23.11 12.02
CA ILE A 95 -3.38 -23.45 10.81
C ILE A 95 -3.18 -24.95 10.55
N GLU A 96 -4.27 -25.72 10.63
CA GLU A 96 -4.30 -27.15 10.40
C GLU A 96 -5.37 -27.48 9.36
N GLY A 97 -4.96 -27.85 8.16
CA GLY A 97 -5.88 -28.01 7.04
C GLY A 97 -6.68 -26.72 6.80
N LYS A 98 -8.00 -26.81 6.79
CA LYS A 98 -8.90 -25.66 6.57
C LYS A 98 -9.31 -24.94 7.86
N VAL A 99 -8.62 -25.19 8.96
CA VAL A 99 -8.98 -24.63 10.26
C VAL A 99 -7.82 -23.76 10.77
N CYS A 100 -8.12 -22.48 11.01
CA CYS A 100 -7.21 -21.58 11.70
C CYS A 100 -7.72 -21.33 13.11
N THR A 101 -6.91 -21.68 14.11
CA THR A 101 -7.20 -21.48 15.54
C THR A 101 -6.35 -20.34 16.08
N VAL A 102 -6.99 -19.34 16.65
CA VAL A 102 -6.34 -18.18 17.27
C VAL A 102 -6.61 -18.19 18.77
N LYS A 103 -5.55 -18.28 19.57
CA LYS A 103 -5.63 -18.08 21.02
C LYS A 103 -5.33 -16.63 21.34
N LEU A 104 -6.16 -16.01 22.21
CA LEU A 104 -6.05 -14.59 22.57
C LEU A 104 -5.16 -14.40 23.80
N LYS A 105 -4.42 -13.28 23.83
CA LYS A 105 -3.77 -12.76 25.03
C LYS A 105 -4.82 -12.24 26.03
N ASP A 106 -4.46 -12.13 27.29
CA ASP A 106 -5.25 -11.41 28.28
C ASP A 106 -5.13 -9.90 28.02
N THR A 107 -6.13 -9.34 27.33
CA THR A 107 -6.12 -7.98 26.81
C THR A 107 -7.32 -7.21 27.35
N LEU A 108 -7.12 -5.94 27.69
CA LEU A 108 -8.18 -5.03 28.12
C LEU A 108 -8.48 -3.99 27.03
N PHE A 109 -9.73 -3.64 26.91
CA PHE A 109 -10.17 -2.46 26.17
C PHE A 109 -9.82 -1.17 26.90
N SER A 110 -9.90 -0.04 26.21
CA SER A 110 -9.59 1.29 26.74
C SER A 110 -10.56 1.78 27.83
N ASP A 111 -11.66 1.06 28.06
CA ASP A 111 -12.60 1.27 29.17
C ASP A 111 -12.36 0.32 30.35
N GLY A 112 -11.32 -0.50 30.31
CA GLY A 112 -10.94 -1.47 31.33
C GLY A 112 -11.68 -2.80 31.28
N SER A 113 -12.62 -3.00 30.38
CA SER A 113 -13.30 -4.28 30.19
C SER A 113 -12.40 -5.29 29.47
N LYS A 114 -12.62 -6.58 29.72
CA LYS A 114 -11.83 -7.67 29.13
C LYS A 114 -12.26 -7.94 27.70
N LEU A 115 -11.29 -8.07 26.78
CA LEU A 115 -11.50 -8.51 25.42
C LEU A 115 -11.73 -10.03 25.38
N SER A 116 -12.67 -10.48 24.58
CA SER A 116 -13.05 -11.88 24.45
C SER A 116 -13.17 -12.34 23.00
N SER A 117 -13.32 -13.64 22.80
CA SER A 117 -13.58 -14.25 21.48
C SER A 117 -14.84 -13.70 20.81
N GLU A 118 -15.85 -13.29 21.58
CA GLU A 118 -17.10 -12.71 21.03
C GLU A 118 -16.85 -11.33 20.39
N ASP A 119 -15.93 -10.54 20.95
CA ASP A 119 -15.54 -9.25 20.35
C ASP A 119 -14.81 -9.46 19.01
N VAL A 120 -14.01 -10.52 18.90
CA VAL A 120 -13.34 -10.91 17.65
C VAL A 120 -14.36 -11.34 16.61
N ILE A 121 -15.34 -12.18 16.95
CA ILE A 121 -16.40 -12.62 16.06
C ILE A 121 -17.26 -11.42 15.61
N TYR A 122 -17.59 -10.52 16.54
CA TYR A 122 -18.30 -9.29 16.22
C TYR A 122 -17.53 -8.45 15.19
N SER A 123 -16.24 -8.20 15.44
CA SER A 123 -15.38 -7.41 14.56
C SER A 123 -15.18 -8.07 13.20
N TYR A 124 -15.01 -9.39 13.14
CA TYR A 124 -14.97 -10.15 11.90
C TYR A 124 -16.24 -9.93 11.06
N ASN A 125 -17.43 -10.03 11.68
CA ASN A 125 -18.69 -9.82 10.95
C ASN A 125 -18.80 -8.39 10.41
N LYS A 126 -18.34 -7.39 11.15
CA LYS A 126 -18.27 -5.99 10.68
C LYS A 126 -17.27 -5.82 9.55
N ALA A 127 -16.08 -6.40 9.67
CA ALA A 127 -15.03 -6.38 8.64
C ALA A 127 -15.53 -6.99 7.33
N LYS A 128 -16.14 -8.18 7.39
CA LYS A 128 -16.66 -8.90 6.22
C LYS A 128 -17.83 -8.18 5.54
N ALA A 129 -18.65 -7.45 6.30
CA ALA A 129 -19.78 -6.67 5.78
C ALA A 129 -19.40 -5.24 5.34
N SER A 130 -18.16 -4.80 5.60
CA SER A 130 -17.72 -3.43 5.31
C SER A 130 -17.39 -3.23 3.82
N ALA A 131 -17.32 -1.96 3.40
CA ALA A 131 -16.79 -1.59 2.09
C ALA A 131 -15.26 -1.38 2.10
N THR A 132 -14.57 -1.86 3.14
CA THR A 132 -13.11 -1.73 3.30
C THR A 132 -12.38 -2.92 2.67
N GLU A 133 -11.05 -2.84 2.60
CA GLU A 133 -10.19 -3.92 2.10
C GLU A 133 -10.32 -5.23 2.91
N TYR A 134 -10.74 -5.17 4.17
CA TYR A 134 -10.91 -6.36 5.02
C TYR A 134 -11.93 -7.35 4.46
N ALA A 135 -13.01 -6.87 3.82
CA ALA A 135 -14.03 -7.74 3.23
C ALA A 135 -13.43 -8.68 2.18
N SER A 136 -12.55 -8.16 1.32
CA SER A 136 -11.87 -8.95 0.29
C SER A 136 -10.81 -9.90 0.86
N LYS A 137 -10.08 -9.49 1.92
CA LYS A 137 -9.10 -10.34 2.59
C LYS A 137 -9.73 -11.57 3.24
N LEU A 138 -10.97 -11.46 3.71
CA LEU A 138 -11.69 -12.50 4.46
C LEU A 138 -12.59 -13.39 3.59
N TYR A 139 -12.46 -13.34 2.25
CA TYR A 139 -13.38 -14.04 1.35
C TYR A 139 -13.37 -15.57 1.52
N GLU A 140 -12.22 -16.17 1.86
CA GLU A 140 -12.07 -17.61 2.06
C GLU A 140 -12.67 -18.11 3.38
N VAL A 141 -13.08 -17.22 4.30
CA VAL A 141 -13.66 -17.63 5.58
C VAL A 141 -15.12 -18.05 5.39
N VAL A 142 -15.40 -19.32 5.67
CA VAL A 142 -16.75 -19.92 5.62
C VAL A 142 -17.51 -19.66 6.91
N SER A 143 -16.85 -19.84 8.06
CA SER A 143 -17.48 -19.60 9.37
C SER A 143 -16.43 -19.26 10.43
N VAL A 144 -16.87 -18.56 11.47
CA VAL A 144 -16.08 -18.23 12.65
C VAL A 144 -16.86 -18.64 13.89
N SER A 145 -16.19 -19.24 14.86
CA SER A 145 -16.79 -19.65 16.13
C SER A 145 -15.82 -19.44 17.29
N SER A 146 -16.35 -19.39 18.53
CA SER A 146 -15.58 -19.31 19.76
C SER A 146 -15.45 -20.68 20.44
N VAL A 147 -14.30 -20.89 21.08
CA VAL A 147 -14.09 -22.02 22.02
C VAL A 147 -13.68 -21.42 23.37
N GLY A 148 -14.66 -21.25 24.25
CA GLY A 148 -14.47 -20.45 25.46
C GLY A 148 -14.30 -18.97 25.17
N ALA A 149 -13.78 -18.21 26.13
CA ALA A 149 -13.63 -16.75 26.01
C ALA A 149 -12.34 -16.29 25.33
N ASP A 150 -11.37 -17.17 25.14
CA ASP A 150 -10.00 -16.83 24.71
C ASP A 150 -9.55 -17.49 23.41
N THR A 151 -10.43 -18.22 22.73
CA THR A 151 -10.07 -18.96 21.52
C THR A 151 -11.10 -18.74 20.42
N VAL A 152 -10.63 -18.38 19.22
CA VAL A 152 -11.44 -18.19 18.01
C VAL A 152 -10.99 -19.18 16.95
N VAL A 153 -11.96 -19.78 16.27
CA VAL A 153 -11.73 -20.76 15.20
C VAL A 153 -12.33 -20.23 13.91
N PHE A 154 -11.50 -20.09 12.87
CA PHE A 154 -11.89 -19.74 11.51
C PHE A 154 -11.88 -20.99 10.66
N ASN A 155 -13.00 -21.31 10.02
CA ASN A 155 -13.08 -22.38 9.03
C ASN A 155 -12.97 -21.78 7.63
N LEU A 156 -12.05 -22.29 6.83
CA LEU A 156 -11.72 -21.78 5.50
C LEU A 156 -12.33 -22.65 4.41
N ASN A 157 -12.64 -22.06 3.27
CA ASN A 157 -13.09 -22.77 2.07
C ASN A 157 -11.96 -23.67 1.51
N THR A 158 -10.74 -23.12 1.46
CA THR A 158 -9.52 -23.82 1.05
C THR A 158 -8.43 -23.66 2.11
N TYR A 159 -7.47 -24.60 2.14
CA TYR A 159 -6.30 -24.42 2.99
C TYR A 159 -5.46 -23.23 2.46
N ASP A 160 -5.09 -22.34 3.36
CA ASP A 160 -4.20 -21.24 3.08
C ASP A 160 -3.16 -21.13 4.21
N ARG A 161 -1.92 -21.50 3.92
CA ARG A 161 -0.82 -21.48 4.90
C ARG A 161 -0.43 -20.07 5.34
N TYR A 162 -0.85 -19.05 4.59
CA TYR A 162 -0.59 -17.63 4.89
C TYR A 162 -1.81 -16.90 5.46
N PHE A 163 -2.85 -17.62 5.84
CA PHE A 163 -4.09 -17.03 6.33
C PHE A 163 -3.87 -16.12 7.55
N ALA A 164 -2.82 -16.35 8.36
CA ALA A 164 -2.48 -15.47 9.48
C ALA A 164 -2.27 -14.00 9.05
N ASN A 165 -1.81 -13.77 7.82
CA ASN A 165 -1.52 -12.44 7.28
C ASN A 165 -2.76 -11.59 7.01
N VAL A 166 -3.95 -12.21 6.93
CA VAL A 166 -5.21 -11.48 6.72
C VAL A 166 -6.02 -11.25 8.00
N LEU A 167 -5.43 -11.60 9.16
CA LEU A 167 -6.02 -11.38 10.48
C LEU A 167 -5.67 -9.99 11.05
N ASP A 168 -5.39 -9.02 10.20
CA ASP A 168 -5.01 -7.64 10.51
C ASP A 168 -6.21 -6.69 10.66
N PHE A 169 -7.44 -7.22 10.70
CA PHE A 169 -8.64 -6.41 10.91
C PHE A 169 -8.76 -5.93 12.38
N PRO A 170 -9.11 -4.64 12.60
CA PRO A 170 -9.21 -4.04 13.93
C PRO A 170 -10.27 -4.70 14.82
N ILE A 171 -9.97 -4.93 16.10
CA ILE A 171 -10.93 -5.51 17.04
C ILE A 171 -11.62 -4.41 17.85
N LEU A 172 -12.96 -4.39 17.79
CA LEU A 172 -13.85 -3.49 18.52
C LEU A 172 -14.53 -4.24 19.67
N LYS A 173 -14.80 -3.54 20.77
CA LYS A 173 -15.70 -4.06 21.79
C LYS A 173 -17.10 -4.20 21.21
N GLN A 174 -17.72 -5.38 21.37
CA GLN A 174 -19.03 -5.69 20.84
C GLN A 174 -20.07 -4.63 21.23
N GLY A 175 -20.77 -4.10 20.22
CA GLY A 175 -21.85 -3.13 20.37
C GLY A 175 -21.43 -1.69 20.66
N SER A 176 -20.11 -1.42 20.90
CA SER A 176 -19.65 -0.07 21.22
C SER A 176 -19.76 0.91 20.05
N ASP A 177 -19.80 0.43 18.81
CA ASP A 177 -19.97 1.22 17.59
C ASP A 177 -21.41 1.72 17.34
N ASN A 178 -22.37 1.29 18.18
CA ASN A 178 -23.76 1.75 18.11
C ASN A 178 -24.09 2.80 19.19
N LEU A 179 -23.13 3.18 20.02
CA LEU A 179 -23.33 4.15 21.08
C LEU A 179 -23.34 5.59 20.55
N THR A 180 -24.17 6.43 21.17
CA THR A 180 -24.26 7.87 20.89
C THR A 180 -24.11 8.67 22.19
N ASP A 181 -23.72 9.94 22.05
CA ASP A 181 -23.76 10.90 23.16
C ASP A 181 -25.17 11.49 23.37
N SER A 182 -25.30 12.45 24.29
CA SER A 182 -26.56 13.13 24.59
C SER A 182 -27.17 13.87 23.39
N ASP A 183 -26.35 14.25 22.44
CA ASP A 183 -26.77 14.97 21.22
C ASP A 183 -27.00 14.04 20.03
N SER A 184 -27.08 12.71 20.29
CA SER A 184 -27.25 11.65 19.29
C SER A 184 -26.11 11.55 18.28
N VAL A 185 -24.92 12.07 18.60
CA VAL A 185 -23.73 11.93 17.78
C VAL A 185 -23.04 10.60 18.11
N LYS A 186 -22.69 9.82 17.10
CA LYS A 186 -21.97 8.54 17.27
C LYS A 186 -20.68 8.74 18.07
N LEU A 187 -20.51 7.90 19.09
CA LEU A 187 -19.25 7.81 19.83
C LEU A 187 -18.23 6.99 19.05
N PRO A 188 -16.92 7.30 19.19
CA PRO A 188 -15.88 6.40 18.71
C PRO A 188 -16.03 5.02 19.36
N PRO A 189 -15.93 3.91 18.59
CA PRO A 189 -15.96 2.58 19.17
C PRO A 189 -14.86 2.38 20.21
N VAL A 190 -15.11 1.52 21.18
CA VAL A 190 -14.11 1.16 22.19
C VAL A 190 -13.14 0.14 21.61
N GLY A 191 -11.85 0.48 21.59
CA GLY A 191 -10.75 -0.35 21.12
C GLY A 191 -9.74 -0.67 22.23
N SER A 192 -8.77 -1.52 21.92
CA SER A 192 -7.65 -1.90 22.78
C SER A 192 -6.32 -1.27 22.37
N GLY A 193 -6.36 -0.26 21.50
CA GLY A 193 -5.18 0.40 20.96
C GLY A 193 -4.36 1.17 22.01
N ARG A 194 -3.23 1.71 21.59
CA ARG A 194 -2.30 2.47 22.45
C ARG A 194 -2.88 3.79 22.95
N TYR A 195 -3.88 4.31 22.24
CA TYR A 195 -4.57 5.56 22.55
C TYR A 195 -6.08 5.38 22.48
N LYS A 196 -6.82 6.32 23.08
CA LYS A 196 -8.26 6.48 22.95
C LYS A 196 -8.59 7.93 22.63
N VAL A 197 -9.74 8.18 22.01
CA VAL A 197 -10.22 9.52 21.70
C VAL A 197 -10.58 10.23 23.01
N SER A 198 -10.14 11.50 23.17
CA SER A 198 -10.51 12.34 24.31
C SER A 198 -12.00 12.72 24.28
N GLU A 199 -12.55 13.12 25.44
CA GLU A 199 -13.96 13.51 25.55
C GLU A 199 -14.34 14.67 24.63
N ASP A 200 -13.42 15.64 24.45
CA ASP A 200 -13.59 16.79 23.55
C ASP A 200 -13.38 16.44 22.06
N ARG A 201 -12.95 15.22 21.75
CA ARG A 201 -12.63 14.70 20.40
C ARG A 201 -11.55 15.51 19.64
N LEU A 202 -10.79 16.34 20.33
CA LEU A 202 -9.74 17.18 19.75
C LEU A 202 -8.33 16.59 19.93
N SER A 203 -8.24 15.43 20.57
CA SER A 203 -6.98 14.74 20.81
C SER A 203 -7.18 13.23 21.01
N LEU A 204 -6.10 12.49 20.85
CA LEU A 204 -6.00 11.15 21.38
C LEU A 204 -5.18 11.20 22.65
N VAL A 205 -5.64 10.51 23.69
CA VAL A 205 -4.97 10.37 24.97
C VAL A 205 -4.55 8.92 25.17
N LYS A 206 -3.51 8.72 25.94
CA LYS A 206 -2.96 7.41 26.24
C LYS A 206 -4.02 6.46 26.80
N ASN A 207 -4.00 5.22 26.35
CA ASN A 207 -4.81 4.15 26.95
C ASN A 207 -4.03 3.51 28.10
N ASP A 208 -4.46 3.73 29.33
CA ASP A 208 -3.79 3.23 30.53
C ASP A 208 -3.76 1.70 30.64
N TYR A 209 -4.63 1.02 29.91
CA TYR A 209 -4.71 -0.45 29.85
C TYR A 209 -3.85 -1.06 28.73
N SER A 210 -3.28 -0.24 27.84
CA SER A 210 -2.37 -0.75 26.81
C SER A 210 -1.02 -1.13 27.42
N PRO A 211 -0.46 -2.31 27.11
CA PRO A 211 0.89 -2.69 27.55
C PRO A 211 1.99 -1.85 26.87
N GLU A 212 1.68 -1.17 25.78
CA GLU A 212 2.62 -0.37 24.99
C GLU A 212 2.66 1.09 25.45
N ASN A 213 3.28 1.34 26.61
CA ASN A 213 3.44 2.68 27.15
C ASN A 213 4.68 3.39 26.60
N GLY A 214 4.48 4.51 25.86
CA GLY A 214 5.54 5.36 25.31
C GLY A 214 5.65 6.74 26.00
N SER A 215 6.61 7.55 25.51
CA SER A 215 6.84 8.93 25.98
C SER A 215 5.77 9.92 25.49
N ILE A 216 5.09 9.63 24.38
CA ILE A 216 4.03 10.48 23.84
C ILE A 216 2.76 10.25 24.66
N THR A 217 2.35 11.25 25.44
CA THR A 217 1.18 11.16 26.32
C THR A 217 -0.11 11.64 25.65
N LYS A 218 0.02 12.48 24.64
CA LYS A 218 -1.09 13.11 23.92
C LYS A 218 -0.78 13.26 22.43
N ILE A 219 -1.78 13.05 21.59
CA ILE A 219 -1.74 13.34 20.16
C ILE A 219 -2.78 14.42 19.91
N ARG A 220 -2.34 15.60 19.47
CA ARG A 220 -3.23 16.69 19.07
C ARG A 220 -3.76 16.39 17.67
N LEU A 221 -5.03 16.73 17.44
CA LEU A 221 -5.69 16.51 16.16
C LEU A 221 -5.98 17.86 15.49
N ILE A 222 -5.57 18.02 14.23
CA ILE A 222 -5.92 19.15 13.38
C ILE A 222 -6.99 18.70 12.40
N ASN A 223 -8.15 19.37 12.42
CA ASN A 223 -9.23 19.05 11.50
C ASN A 223 -8.90 19.46 10.07
N THR A 224 -9.05 18.54 9.15
CA THR A 224 -8.88 18.71 7.70
C THR A 224 -10.18 18.35 7.00
N PRO A 225 -10.97 19.35 6.58
CA PRO A 225 -12.27 19.10 5.96
C PRO A 225 -12.16 18.46 4.57
N ASP A 226 -11.04 18.62 3.88
CA ASP A 226 -10.79 18.15 2.52
C ASP A 226 -9.30 17.84 2.25
N SER A 227 -9.01 17.31 1.08
CA SER A 227 -7.65 16.94 0.66
C SER A 227 -6.73 18.15 0.44
N GLU A 228 -7.27 19.32 0.10
CA GLU A 228 -6.50 20.56 -0.07
C GLU A 228 -5.99 21.03 1.30
N SER A 229 -6.83 20.98 2.32
CA SER A 229 -6.44 21.26 3.72
C SER A 229 -5.37 20.30 4.22
N VAL A 230 -5.46 19.01 3.89
CA VAL A 230 -4.41 18.02 4.21
C VAL A 230 -3.09 18.46 3.61
N SER A 231 -3.06 18.74 2.31
CA SER A 231 -1.84 19.20 1.61
C SER A 231 -1.26 20.45 2.23
N HIS A 232 -2.10 21.42 2.54
CA HIS A 232 -1.69 22.69 3.16
C HIS A 232 -1.03 22.48 4.53
N TYR A 233 -1.67 21.73 5.44
CA TYR A 233 -1.11 21.50 6.79
C TYR A 233 0.19 20.69 6.78
N ILE A 234 0.35 19.83 5.78
CA ILE A 234 1.59 19.09 5.57
C ILE A 234 2.70 20.04 5.09
N GLU A 235 2.42 20.87 4.07
CA GLU A 235 3.39 21.79 3.48
C GLU A 235 3.92 22.83 4.47
N ILE A 236 3.06 23.32 5.36
CA ILE A 236 3.48 24.28 6.41
C ILE A 236 4.10 23.60 7.65
N GLY A 237 4.21 22.27 7.67
CA GLY A 237 4.79 21.52 8.80
C GLY A 237 3.93 21.55 10.07
N ALA A 238 2.61 21.76 9.98
CA ALA A 238 1.70 21.75 11.12
C ALA A 238 1.41 20.35 11.64
N ALA A 239 1.49 19.32 10.77
CA ALA A 239 1.43 17.92 11.14
C ALA A 239 2.84 17.39 11.40
N ASP A 240 3.00 16.61 12.46
CA ASP A 240 4.27 15.98 12.80
C ASP A 240 4.54 14.69 11.98
N MET A 241 3.49 14.00 11.55
CA MET A 241 3.59 12.79 10.73
C MET A 241 2.40 12.71 9.77
N TYR A 242 2.65 12.13 8.59
CA TYR A 242 1.61 11.83 7.61
C TYR A 242 2.05 10.68 6.71
N TYR A 243 1.15 9.74 6.49
CA TYR A 243 1.36 8.64 5.56
C TYR A 243 0.54 8.86 4.28
N SER A 244 1.19 8.65 3.12
CA SER A 244 0.55 8.62 1.81
C SER A 244 0.88 7.33 1.07
N ASN A 245 -0.13 6.65 0.55
CA ASN A 245 0.05 5.49 -0.31
C ASN A 245 0.37 5.86 -1.78
N ILE A 246 0.30 7.15 -2.13
CA ILE A 246 0.59 7.73 -3.46
C ILE A 246 -0.21 7.05 -4.60
N SER A 247 -1.32 6.39 -4.30
CA SER A 247 -2.09 5.62 -5.29
C SER A 247 -2.73 6.49 -6.37
N ASP A 248 -3.04 7.75 -6.05
CA ASP A 248 -3.59 8.78 -6.95
C ASP A 248 -2.52 9.46 -7.81
N GLY A 249 -1.24 9.18 -7.55
CA GLY A 249 -0.12 9.80 -8.24
C GLY A 249 0.28 11.18 -7.73
N ASN A 250 -0.32 11.66 -6.64
CA ASN A 250 0.05 12.94 -6.03
C ASN A 250 1.14 12.72 -4.98
N ILE A 251 2.33 13.24 -5.24
CA ILE A 251 3.43 13.23 -4.29
C ILE A 251 3.43 14.58 -3.56
N LEU A 252 3.05 14.54 -2.29
CA LEU A 252 3.04 15.74 -1.45
C LEU A 252 4.46 16.21 -1.16
N ARG A 253 4.65 17.53 -1.15
CA ARG A 253 5.92 18.13 -0.76
C ARG A 253 5.93 18.32 0.75
N MET A 254 6.76 17.57 1.45
CA MET A 254 7.02 17.74 2.88
C MET A 254 8.50 17.94 3.12
N SER A 255 8.82 18.82 4.08
CA SER A 255 10.13 18.84 4.72
C SER A 255 10.13 17.81 5.85
N GLY A 256 11.22 17.06 6.00
CA GLY A 256 11.35 16.03 7.03
C GLY A 256 11.86 14.71 6.49
N GLU A 257 11.98 13.74 7.38
CA GLU A 257 12.40 12.40 7.05
C GLU A 257 11.29 11.67 6.26
N LYS A 258 11.71 10.88 5.27
CA LYS A 258 10.82 10.04 4.47
C LYS A 258 11.17 8.58 4.71
N ILE A 259 10.18 7.82 5.12
CA ILE A 259 10.31 6.38 5.38
C ILE A 259 9.43 5.65 4.37
N ASP A 260 10.04 4.74 3.61
CA ASP A 260 9.31 3.92 2.64
C ASP A 260 8.50 2.85 3.36
N ILE A 261 7.22 2.76 3.01
CA ILE A 261 6.29 1.73 3.48
C ILE A 261 5.99 0.80 2.32
N ASN A 262 6.37 -0.46 2.45
CA ASN A 262 6.11 -1.44 1.41
C ASN A 262 4.61 -1.71 1.25
N LEU A 263 4.14 -1.63 0.01
CA LEU A 263 2.77 -1.95 -0.38
C LEU A 263 2.77 -3.23 -1.22
N ASN A 264 1.72 -4.01 -1.11
CA ASN A 264 1.55 -5.19 -1.96
C ASN A 264 0.80 -4.85 -3.26
N ASN A 265 1.03 -3.64 -3.77
CA ASN A 265 0.42 -3.11 -4.99
C ASN A 265 1.32 -3.43 -6.19
N LEU A 266 0.93 -4.41 -6.99
CA LEU A 266 1.60 -4.80 -8.22
C LEU A 266 1.13 -3.94 -9.39
N VAL A 267 2.06 -3.24 -10.05
CA VAL A 267 1.87 -2.65 -11.38
C VAL A 267 2.30 -3.68 -12.42
N TYR A 268 1.44 -3.99 -13.39
CA TYR A 268 1.68 -5.02 -14.38
C TYR A 268 1.08 -4.68 -15.74
N ILE A 269 1.62 -5.29 -16.79
CA ILE A 269 1.01 -5.29 -18.12
C ILE A 269 0.19 -6.57 -18.24
N GLY A 270 -1.13 -6.42 -18.39
CA GLY A 270 -2.00 -7.50 -18.77
C GLY A 270 -1.97 -7.72 -20.28
N VAL A 271 -2.10 -8.97 -20.68
CA VAL A 271 -1.97 -9.40 -22.08
C VAL A 271 -3.22 -10.17 -22.49
N ASN A 272 -3.78 -9.84 -23.64
CA ASN A 272 -4.91 -10.58 -24.21
C ASN A 272 -4.42 -11.80 -24.98
N HIS A 273 -4.38 -12.96 -24.34
CA HIS A 273 -3.93 -14.22 -24.95
C HIS A 273 -4.82 -14.71 -26.10
N ASN A 274 -6.02 -14.14 -26.27
CA ASN A 274 -6.92 -14.51 -27.37
C ASN A 274 -6.54 -13.83 -28.69
N ILE A 275 -5.57 -12.92 -28.69
CA ILE A 275 -5.21 -12.11 -29.88
C ILE A 275 -3.90 -12.60 -30.47
N GLY A 276 -3.99 -13.39 -31.52
CA GLY A 276 -2.87 -13.77 -32.37
C GLY A 276 -1.65 -14.25 -31.55
N GLU A 277 -0.51 -13.62 -31.82
CA GLU A 277 0.77 -14.01 -31.24
C GLU A 277 0.95 -13.62 -29.78
N LEU A 278 0.09 -12.75 -29.20
CA LEU A 278 0.09 -12.46 -27.78
C LEU A 278 -0.24 -13.70 -26.92
N GLY A 279 -0.85 -14.74 -27.54
CA GLY A 279 -1.01 -16.07 -26.95
C GLY A 279 0.31 -16.85 -26.81
N LEU A 280 1.37 -16.48 -27.53
CA LEU A 280 2.67 -17.15 -27.43
C LEU A 280 3.46 -16.63 -26.22
N ARG A 281 3.91 -17.54 -25.38
CA ARG A 281 4.71 -17.19 -24.19
C ARG A 281 6.03 -16.50 -24.55
N GLU A 282 6.67 -16.93 -25.65
CA GLU A 282 7.93 -16.36 -26.16
C GLU A 282 7.77 -14.87 -26.47
N LEU A 283 6.63 -14.45 -27.02
CA LEU A 283 6.36 -13.04 -27.26
C LEU A 283 6.19 -12.26 -25.96
N ARG A 284 5.45 -12.83 -24.98
CA ARG A 284 5.28 -12.19 -23.66
C ARG A 284 6.60 -12.08 -22.93
N GLN A 285 7.45 -13.09 -23.00
CA GLN A 285 8.82 -13.09 -22.46
C GLN A 285 9.71 -12.06 -23.18
N ALA A 286 9.62 -11.95 -24.53
CA ALA A 286 10.33 -10.92 -25.29
C ALA A 286 9.94 -9.50 -24.86
N ILE A 287 8.65 -9.24 -24.68
CA ILE A 287 8.14 -7.94 -24.17
C ILE A 287 8.68 -7.69 -22.76
N SER A 288 8.61 -8.68 -21.88
CA SER A 288 9.10 -8.58 -20.49
C SER A 288 10.60 -8.27 -20.44
N ALA A 289 11.41 -8.92 -21.27
CA ALA A 289 12.86 -8.73 -21.31
C ALA A 289 13.26 -7.34 -21.87
N GLY A 290 12.42 -6.73 -22.69
CA GLY A 290 12.65 -5.38 -23.24
C GLY A 290 12.38 -4.23 -22.27
N ILE A 291 11.92 -4.51 -21.05
CA ILE A 291 11.53 -3.49 -20.05
C ILE A 291 12.61 -3.31 -18.98
N ASP A 292 13.11 -2.09 -18.86
CA ASP A 292 13.96 -1.65 -17.76
C ASP A 292 13.09 -1.16 -16.60
N ARG A 293 12.82 -2.07 -15.67
CA ARG A 293 11.96 -1.85 -14.49
C ARG A 293 12.58 -0.89 -13.49
N GLU A 294 13.92 -0.97 -13.30
CA GLU A 294 14.65 -0.10 -12.39
C GLU A 294 14.57 1.36 -12.86
N LYS A 295 14.72 1.58 -14.17
CA LYS A 295 14.58 2.92 -14.74
C LYS A 295 13.16 3.46 -14.58
N ILE A 296 12.13 2.63 -14.76
CA ILE A 296 10.73 3.00 -14.53
C ILE A 296 10.50 3.38 -13.06
N CYS A 297 10.98 2.57 -12.12
CA CYS A 297 10.86 2.87 -10.68
C CYS A 297 11.53 4.19 -10.31
N LYS A 298 12.72 4.43 -10.84
CA LYS A 298 13.50 5.64 -10.56
C LYS A 298 12.91 6.90 -11.19
N GLU A 299 12.62 6.86 -12.50
CA GLU A 299 12.31 8.06 -13.29
C GLU A 299 10.81 8.39 -13.30
N ILE A 300 9.95 7.37 -13.25
CA ILE A 300 8.50 7.55 -13.34
C ILE A 300 7.84 7.50 -11.97
N PHE A 301 8.24 6.52 -11.13
CA PHE A 301 7.71 6.41 -9.78
C PHE A 301 8.52 7.17 -8.73
N TYR A 302 9.58 7.90 -9.13
CA TYR A 302 10.41 8.74 -8.24
C TYR A 302 10.97 7.98 -7.03
N ASN A 303 11.39 6.72 -7.25
CA ASN A 303 11.81 5.74 -6.25
C ASN A 303 10.69 5.29 -5.26
N ASN A 304 9.41 5.57 -5.53
CA ASN A 304 8.30 5.07 -4.72
C ASN A 304 7.73 3.75 -5.30
N ALA A 305 8.62 2.90 -5.77
CA ALA A 305 8.33 1.56 -6.23
C ALA A 305 9.61 0.72 -6.25
N ILE A 306 9.47 -0.58 -6.11
CA ILE A 306 10.54 -1.58 -6.20
C ILE A 306 10.34 -2.36 -7.49
N ALA A 307 11.38 -2.49 -8.30
CA ALA A 307 11.34 -3.23 -9.55
C ALA A 307 10.93 -4.69 -9.31
N ALA A 308 9.94 -5.16 -10.04
CA ALA A 308 9.50 -6.56 -9.92
C ALA A 308 10.58 -7.49 -10.49
N ASN A 309 11.04 -8.44 -9.67
CA ASN A 309 11.94 -9.51 -10.07
C ASN A 309 11.25 -10.88 -10.15
N GLY A 310 9.91 -10.86 -10.09
CA GLY A 310 9.02 -12.02 -10.12
C GLY A 310 7.56 -11.58 -10.00
N PHE A 311 6.70 -12.55 -9.69
CA PHE A 311 5.25 -12.33 -9.55
C PHE A 311 4.81 -12.01 -8.12
N PHE A 312 5.69 -12.18 -7.14
CA PHE A 312 5.48 -11.80 -5.75
C PHE A 312 6.29 -10.57 -5.40
N ASN A 313 5.91 -9.90 -4.31
CA ASN A 313 6.61 -8.74 -3.83
C ASN A 313 8.08 -9.08 -3.49
N PRO A 314 9.07 -8.35 -4.04
CA PRO A 314 10.49 -8.64 -3.82
C PRO A 314 10.96 -8.55 -2.36
N VAL A 315 10.22 -7.81 -1.51
CA VAL A 315 10.57 -7.67 -0.08
C VAL A 315 10.02 -8.81 0.77
N TRP A 316 9.09 -9.60 0.25
CA TRP A 316 8.56 -10.74 0.99
C TRP A 316 9.65 -11.79 1.25
N GLN A 317 9.79 -12.23 2.50
CA GLN A 317 10.89 -13.08 2.95
C GLN A 317 11.09 -14.32 2.09
N GLU A 318 10.00 -15.01 1.68
CA GLU A 318 10.11 -16.24 0.91
C GLU A 318 10.63 -16.04 -0.52
N THR A 319 10.50 -14.84 -1.07
CA THR A 319 10.96 -14.52 -2.44
C THR A 319 12.37 -13.92 -2.49
N LYS A 320 12.99 -13.59 -1.36
CA LYS A 320 14.33 -12.98 -1.33
C LYS A 320 15.41 -13.81 -2.03
N SER A 321 15.26 -15.14 -2.06
CA SER A 321 16.18 -16.05 -2.75
C SER A 321 15.76 -16.41 -4.19
N VAL A 322 14.60 -15.92 -4.66
CA VAL A 322 14.02 -16.28 -5.94
C VAL A 322 13.94 -15.07 -6.85
N GLN A 323 14.93 -14.91 -7.74
CA GLN A 323 15.00 -13.83 -8.71
C GLN A 323 14.83 -14.40 -10.13
N ASN A 324 13.62 -14.33 -10.65
CA ASN A 324 13.27 -15.01 -11.90
C ASN A 324 13.11 -14.06 -13.09
N ILE A 325 12.80 -12.78 -12.85
CA ILE A 325 12.64 -11.78 -13.90
C ILE A 325 13.77 -10.75 -13.76
N GLN A 326 14.42 -10.44 -14.87
CA GLN A 326 15.44 -9.40 -14.88
C GLN A 326 14.81 -8.02 -14.65
N THR A 327 15.40 -7.24 -13.76
CA THR A 327 14.93 -5.89 -13.44
C THR A 327 15.36 -4.84 -14.45
N THR A 328 16.47 -5.09 -15.15
CA THR A 328 16.98 -4.26 -16.25
C THR A 328 16.64 -4.87 -17.61
N ALA A 329 16.54 -4.02 -18.63
CA ALA A 329 16.26 -4.49 -19.99
C ALA A 329 17.40 -5.37 -20.55
N ASN A 330 17.02 -6.45 -21.24
CA ASN A 330 17.94 -7.35 -21.92
C ASN A 330 17.53 -7.55 -23.38
N SER A 331 18.13 -6.77 -24.27
CA SER A 331 17.85 -6.82 -25.69
C SER A 331 18.20 -8.15 -26.34
N GLN A 332 19.20 -8.88 -25.82
CA GLN A 332 19.59 -10.18 -26.38
C GLN A 332 18.47 -11.21 -26.15
N ILE A 333 17.95 -11.32 -24.93
CA ILE A 333 16.83 -12.22 -24.59
C ILE A 333 15.58 -11.82 -25.39
N THR A 334 15.29 -10.51 -25.53
CA THR A 334 14.19 -10.04 -26.38
C THR A 334 14.33 -10.58 -27.81
N VAL A 335 15.50 -10.41 -28.42
CA VAL A 335 15.76 -10.83 -29.80
C VAL A 335 15.72 -12.35 -29.97
N GLU A 336 16.28 -13.11 -29.00
CA GLU A 336 16.25 -14.58 -29.02
C GLU A 336 14.81 -15.10 -29.04
N ASN A 337 13.98 -14.67 -28.10
CA ASN A 337 12.56 -15.05 -28.06
C ASN A 337 11.79 -14.64 -29.32
N LEU A 338 12.05 -13.46 -29.88
CA LEU A 338 11.41 -13.01 -31.14
C LEU A 338 11.80 -13.90 -32.31
N LYS A 339 13.07 -14.34 -32.39
CA LYS A 339 13.55 -15.25 -33.44
C LYS A 339 12.91 -16.64 -33.36
N GLU A 340 12.71 -17.18 -32.13
CA GLU A 340 12.03 -18.46 -31.92
C GLU A 340 10.65 -18.48 -32.57
N ILE A 341 9.91 -17.37 -32.49
CA ILE A 341 8.59 -17.24 -33.10
C ILE A 341 8.63 -16.66 -34.51
N GLY A 342 9.80 -16.62 -35.16
CA GLY A 342 9.98 -16.31 -36.60
C GLY A 342 10.15 -14.83 -36.96
N TYR A 343 10.37 -13.93 -35.99
CA TYR A 343 10.68 -12.51 -36.26
C TYR A 343 12.18 -12.34 -36.51
N ASN A 344 12.62 -12.52 -37.76
CA ASN A 344 14.02 -12.59 -38.13
C ASN A 344 14.54 -11.35 -38.87
N SER A 345 13.70 -10.37 -39.19
CA SER A 345 14.06 -9.17 -39.93
C SER A 345 13.39 -7.92 -39.39
N LEU A 346 13.97 -6.78 -39.66
CA LEU A 346 13.40 -5.47 -39.34
C LEU A 346 12.72 -4.83 -40.55
N ASP A 347 11.66 -4.06 -40.29
CA ASP A 347 11.07 -3.19 -41.32
C ASP A 347 11.88 -1.90 -41.47
N LYS A 348 11.44 -1.02 -42.37
CA LYS A 348 12.12 0.26 -42.66
C LYS A 348 12.12 1.23 -41.45
N GLU A 349 11.23 1.02 -40.51
CA GLU A 349 11.11 1.82 -39.27
C GLU A 349 11.92 1.23 -38.12
N GLY A 350 12.56 0.04 -38.30
CA GLY A 350 13.36 -0.65 -37.28
C GLY A 350 12.56 -1.57 -36.37
N PHE A 351 11.33 -1.97 -36.76
CA PHE A 351 10.53 -2.92 -35.98
C PHE A 351 10.65 -4.34 -36.55
N TYR A 352 10.68 -5.34 -35.65
CA TYR A 352 10.71 -6.73 -36.06
C TYR A 352 9.46 -7.11 -36.85
N ARG A 353 9.64 -7.93 -37.88
CA ARG A 353 8.59 -8.34 -38.80
C ARG A 353 8.69 -9.80 -39.25
N LYS A 354 7.53 -10.36 -39.62
CA LYS A 354 7.36 -11.56 -40.45
C LYS A 354 6.81 -11.18 -41.82
N SER A 355 6.47 -12.21 -42.63
CA SER A 355 5.83 -12.01 -43.93
C SER A 355 4.50 -11.25 -43.87
N ASP A 356 3.74 -11.43 -42.80
CA ASP A 356 2.40 -10.90 -42.55
C ASP A 356 2.38 -9.51 -41.89
N GLY A 357 3.53 -9.00 -41.46
CA GLY A 357 3.60 -7.64 -40.93
C GLY A 357 4.67 -7.41 -39.88
N ALA A 358 4.75 -6.16 -39.42
CA ALA A 358 5.63 -5.74 -38.35
C ALA A 358 4.96 -5.91 -36.95
N LEU A 359 5.79 -6.13 -35.94
CA LEU A 359 5.35 -6.32 -34.54
C LEU A 359 4.85 -5.01 -33.95
N ARG A 360 3.55 -4.85 -33.88
CA ARG A 360 2.87 -3.62 -33.47
C ARG A 360 1.68 -3.94 -32.59
N PHE A 361 1.64 -3.33 -31.39
CA PHE A 361 0.55 -3.51 -30.44
C PHE A 361 0.08 -2.18 -29.87
N THR A 362 -1.08 -2.22 -29.24
CA THR A 362 -1.63 -1.12 -28.43
C THR A 362 -1.51 -1.46 -26.95
N LEU A 363 -1.22 -0.44 -26.14
CA LEU A 363 -1.20 -0.52 -24.67
C LEU A 363 -2.24 0.44 -24.12
N LEU A 364 -3.32 -0.12 -23.59
CA LEU A 364 -4.42 0.61 -22.99
C LEU A 364 -4.06 1.06 -21.56
N VAL A 365 -4.32 2.31 -21.19
CA VAL A 365 -4.06 2.84 -19.86
C VAL A 365 -5.14 3.83 -19.43
N ASN A 366 -5.45 3.87 -18.12
CA ASN A 366 -6.29 4.91 -17.51
C ASN A 366 -5.51 6.23 -17.41
N LYS A 367 -5.97 7.26 -18.16
CA LYS A 367 -5.36 8.61 -18.21
C LYS A 367 -5.48 9.42 -16.91
N GLU A 368 -6.44 9.07 -16.05
CA GLU A 368 -6.68 9.79 -14.80
C GLU A 368 -5.56 9.53 -13.78
N ASN A 369 -4.90 8.38 -13.86
CA ASN A 369 -3.67 8.13 -13.12
C ASN A 369 -2.45 8.54 -13.94
N ARG A 370 -1.96 9.75 -13.73
CA ARG A 370 -0.88 10.37 -14.50
C ARG A 370 0.43 9.59 -14.42
N ILE A 371 0.74 8.99 -13.29
CA ILE A 371 1.97 8.20 -13.12
C ILE A 371 1.89 6.91 -13.96
N ARG A 372 0.76 6.21 -13.95
CA ARG A 372 0.58 5.01 -14.81
C ARG A 372 0.57 5.37 -16.29
N ALA A 373 -0.05 6.48 -16.68
CA ALA A 373 0.02 6.95 -18.07
C ALA A 373 1.48 7.24 -18.50
N ALA A 374 2.26 7.91 -17.64
CA ALA A 374 3.68 8.14 -17.90
C ALA A 374 4.49 6.82 -17.96
N ALA A 375 4.17 5.84 -17.11
CA ALA A 375 4.80 4.52 -17.15
C ALA A 375 4.49 3.78 -18.46
N ALA A 376 3.26 3.84 -18.97
CA ALA A 376 2.90 3.26 -20.26
C ALA A 376 3.71 3.87 -21.41
N LEU A 377 3.90 5.18 -21.43
CA LEU A 377 4.73 5.87 -22.41
C LEU A 377 6.21 5.49 -22.30
N ALA A 378 6.74 5.38 -21.08
CA ALA A 378 8.12 4.93 -20.84
C ALA A 378 8.33 3.50 -21.33
N ILE A 379 7.42 2.58 -21.04
CA ILE A 379 7.44 1.19 -21.54
C ILE A 379 7.42 1.16 -23.07
N ALA A 380 6.52 1.92 -23.72
CA ALA A 380 6.44 2.00 -25.17
C ALA A 380 7.76 2.49 -25.80
N ASN A 381 8.40 3.49 -25.18
CA ASN A 381 9.69 4.00 -25.64
C ASN A 381 10.83 2.98 -25.45
N GLN A 382 10.86 2.24 -24.36
CA GLN A 382 11.84 1.17 -24.13
C GLN A 382 11.67 0.04 -25.16
N LEU A 383 10.45 -0.45 -25.36
CA LEU A 383 10.16 -1.52 -26.33
C LEU A 383 10.46 -1.11 -27.77
N LYS A 384 10.31 0.17 -28.10
CA LYS A 384 10.72 0.71 -29.40
C LYS A 384 12.22 0.50 -29.64
N THR A 385 13.07 0.63 -28.63
CA THR A 385 14.53 0.47 -28.78
C THR A 385 14.94 -0.96 -29.09
N VAL A 386 14.10 -1.93 -28.75
CA VAL A 386 14.31 -3.37 -29.02
C VAL A 386 13.44 -3.88 -30.18
N GLY A 387 12.90 -2.95 -31.01
CA GLY A 387 12.21 -3.27 -32.26
C GLY A 387 10.75 -3.74 -32.09
N ILE A 388 10.10 -3.46 -30.97
CA ILE A 388 8.67 -3.72 -30.71
C ILE A 388 7.93 -2.37 -30.68
N LYS A 389 6.95 -2.16 -31.56
CA LYS A 389 6.15 -0.93 -31.57
C LYS A 389 4.95 -1.03 -30.65
N ILE A 390 4.87 -0.14 -29.68
CA ILE A 390 3.71 0.00 -28.80
C ILE A 390 3.08 1.39 -29.02
N THR A 391 1.77 1.41 -29.27
CA THR A 391 0.97 2.65 -29.31
C THR A 391 0.14 2.73 -28.04
N VAL A 392 0.39 3.74 -27.20
CA VAL A 392 -0.36 3.95 -25.97
C VAL A 392 -1.73 4.54 -26.30
N ILE A 393 -2.78 3.96 -25.72
CA ILE A 393 -4.18 4.42 -25.81
C ILE A 393 -4.60 4.85 -24.40
N GLU A 394 -4.82 6.14 -24.22
CA GLU A 394 -5.26 6.73 -22.96
C GLU A 394 -6.78 6.89 -22.94
N GLU A 395 -7.45 6.28 -21.96
CA GLU A 395 -8.91 6.31 -21.78
C GLU A 395 -9.30 6.85 -20.39
N SER A 396 -10.54 7.35 -20.26
CA SER A 396 -11.13 7.56 -18.93
C SER A 396 -11.25 6.23 -18.19
N TYR A 397 -11.33 6.26 -16.85
CA TYR A 397 -11.43 5.03 -16.06
C TYR A 397 -12.61 4.14 -16.48
N ASP A 398 -13.78 4.73 -16.71
CA ASP A 398 -14.97 3.98 -17.11
C ASP A 398 -14.80 3.31 -18.47
N ASN A 399 -14.26 4.02 -19.46
CA ASN A 399 -13.97 3.45 -20.79
C ASN A 399 -12.88 2.38 -20.71
N TYR A 400 -11.82 2.63 -19.94
CA TYR A 400 -10.75 1.67 -19.71
C TYR A 400 -11.31 0.36 -19.15
N LEU A 401 -12.14 0.43 -18.11
CA LEU A 401 -12.75 -0.74 -17.48
C LEU A 401 -13.72 -1.46 -18.44
N ALA A 402 -14.56 -0.72 -19.15
CA ALA A 402 -15.48 -1.29 -20.14
C ALA A 402 -14.75 -2.06 -21.25
N ARG A 403 -13.62 -1.52 -21.75
CA ARG A 403 -12.79 -2.20 -22.74
C ARG A 403 -12.11 -3.46 -22.19
N LEU A 404 -11.65 -3.43 -20.93
CA LEU A 404 -11.12 -4.65 -20.29
C LEU A 404 -12.18 -5.73 -20.17
N GLN A 405 -13.39 -5.38 -19.70
CA GLN A 405 -14.50 -6.30 -19.53
C GLN A 405 -15.00 -6.90 -20.85
N SER A 406 -14.99 -6.11 -21.94
CA SER A 406 -15.41 -6.58 -23.26
C SER A 406 -14.30 -7.33 -24.02
N GLY A 407 -13.05 -7.34 -23.53
CA GLY A 407 -11.90 -7.92 -24.25
C GLY A 407 -11.38 -7.05 -25.42
N ASP A 408 -11.81 -5.78 -25.54
CA ASP A 408 -11.38 -4.83 -26.57
C ASP A 408 -10.03 -4.18 -26.21
N PHE A 409 -8.99 -4.98 -26.12
CA PHE A 409 -7.62 -4.53 -25.87
C PHE A 409 -6.61 -5.59 -26.37
N GLN A 410 -5.37 -5.16 -26.60
CA GLN A 410 -4.23 -6.05 -26.84
C GLN A 410 -3.38 -6.21 -25.58
N LEU A 411 -2.86 -5.08 -25.08
CA LEU A 411 -2.16 -4.96 -23.80
C LEU A 411 -2.86 -3.90 -22.96
N TYR A 412 -2.78 -4.01 -21.64
CA TYR A 412 -3.22 -2.95 -20.73
C TYR A 412 -2.24 -2.79 -19.55
N LEU A 413 -2.10 -1.57 -19.04
CA LEU A 413 -1.32 -1.30 -17.83
C LEU A 413 -2.27 -1.10 -16.66
N ALA A 414 -2.12 -1.94 -15.64
CA ALA A 414 -2.95 -1.93 -14.43
C ALA A 414 -2.11 -1.90 -13.16
N GLU A 415 -2.78 -1.64 -12.06
CA GLU A 415 -2.29 -1.83 -10.70
C GLU A 415 -3.34 -2.58 -9.91
N VAL A 416 -2.90 -3.55 -9.11
CA VAL A 416 -3.74 -4.36 -8.24
C VAL A 416 -3.11 -4.47 -6.85
N ASN A 417 -3.91 -4.38 -5.81
CA ASN A 417 -3.47 -4.72 -4.46
C ASN A 417 -3.58 -6.24 -4.28
N ILE A 418 -2.44 -6.91 -4.21
CA ILE A 418 -2.36 -8.32 -3.83
C ILE A 418 -2.69 -8.41 -2.34
N THR A 419 -3.53 -9.34 -1.95
CA THR A 419 -3.86 -9.57 -0.55
C THR A 419 -2.62 -9.99 0.26
N ASP A 420 -2.60 -9.69 1.53
CA ASP A 420 -1.40 -9.82 2.36
C ASP A 420 -0.98 -11.29 2.62
N ASN A 421 -1.84 -12.26 2.30
CA ASN A 421 -1.51 -13.69 2.18
C ASN A 421 -0.86 -14.06 0.83
N MET A 422 -0.43 -13.06 0.07
CA MET A 422 0.25 -13.20 -1.24
C MET A 422 -0.58 -13.93 -2.30
N ASP A 423 -1.92 -13.79 -2.28
CA ASP A 423 -2.78 -14.42 -3.27
C ASP A 423 -2.73 -13.71 -4.63
N ILE A 424 -1.92 -14.25 -5.55
CA ILE A 424 -1.78 -13.74 -6.92
C ILE A 424 -2.78 -14.36 -7.91
N ARG A 425 -3.59 -15.35 -7.49
CA ARG A 425 -4.58 -16.02 -8.37
C ARG A 425 -5.49 -15.04 -9.11
N PRO A 426 -5.99 -13.95 -8.47
CA PRO A 426 -6.81 -12.96 -9.18
C PRO A 426 -6.15 -12.31 -10.39
N VAL A 427 -4.81 -12.34 -10.50
CA VAL A 427 -4.04 -11.66 -11.56
C VAL A 427 -3.52 -12.64 -12.60
N VAL A 428 -3.17 -13.86 -12.19
CA VAL A 428 -2.40 -14.78 -13.05
C VAL A 428 -3.19 -15.99 -13.55
N THR A 429 -4.43 -16.20 -13.03
CA THR A 429 -5.24 -17.35 -13.45
C THR A 429 -6.38 -16.94 -14.38
N GLU A 430 -6.73 -17.80 -15.33
CA GLU A 430 -7.91 -17.60 -16.19
C GLU A 430 -9.17 -17.42 -15.33
N GLY A 431 -9.94 -16.37 -15.60
CA GLY A 431 -11.13 -16.02 -14.84
C GLY A 431 -10.86 -15.26 -13.53
N GLY A 432 -9.61 -14.97 -13.19
CA GLY A 432 -9.26 -14.10 -12.06
C GLY A 432 -9.79 -12.68 -12.26
N SER A 433 -10.19 -12.02 -11.17
CA SER A 433 -10.87 -10.72 -11.20
C SER A 433 -10.06 -9.57 -11.83
N SER A 434 -8.75 -9.74 -11.92
CA SER A 434 -7.80 -8.80 -12.53
C SER A 434 -6.98 -9.43 -13.67
N ALA A 435 -7.35 -10.65 -14.11
CA ALA A 435 -6.67 -11.42 -15.14
C ALA A 435 -7.37 -11.31 -16.52
N TYR A 436 -7.71 -10.08 -16.94
CA TYR A 436 -8.38 -9.87 -18.21
C TYR A 436 -7.55 -10.41 -19.38
N GLY A 437 -8.15 -11.27 -20.20
CA GLY A 437 -7.51 -11.88 -21.36
C GLY A 437 -6.53 -13.02 -21.08
N VAL A 438 -6.25 -13.34 -19.83
CA VAL A 438 -5.39 -14.49 -19.48
C VAL A 438 -6.09 -15.79 -19.86
N LYS A 439 -5.35 -16.71 -20.48
CA LYS A 439 -5.76 -18.09 -20.77
C LYS A 439 -4.82 -19.06 -20.10
N GLU A 440 -5.38 -20.16 -19.63
CA GLU A 440 -4.59 -21.25 -19.09
C GLU A 440 -3.79 -21.91 -20.21
N THR A 441 -2.47 -21.96 -20.06
CA THR A 441 -1.59 -22.63 -21.01
C THR A 441 -1.44 -24.09 -20.57
N VAL A 442 -1.99 -24.99 -21.35
CA VAL A 442 -1.70 -26.44 -21.20
C VAL A 442 -0.43 -26.70 -22.00
N THR A 443 0.66 -27.02 -21.32
CA THR A 443 1.90 -27.47 -22.00
C THR A 443 1.63 -28.81 -22.65
N GLU A 444 1.48 -28.85 -23.97
CA GLU A 444 1.40 -30.11 -24.70
C GLU A 444 2.73 -30.89 -24.58
N GLN A 445 2.64 -32.20 -24.43
CA GLN A 445 3.80 -33.12 -24.42
C GLN A 445 4.62 -32.93 -25.69
N ILE A 446 5.92 -32.75 -25.56
CA ILE A 446 6.85 -32.94 -26.65
C ILE A 446 6.90 -34.47 -26.91
N GLU A 447 6.34 -34.93 -28.04
CA GLU A 447 6.46 -36.32 -28.48
C GLU A 447 7.94 -36.72 -28.56
N GLY A 448 8.34 -37.72 -27.80
CA GLY A 448 9.67 -38.33 -27.92
C GLY A 448 10.48 -38.52 -26.64
N THR A 449 9.98 -38.18 -25.46
CA THR A 449 10.65 -38.46 -24.19
C THR A 449 9.91 -39.54 -23.38
N GLU A 450 10.60 -40.62 -23.00
CA GLU A 450 10.07 -41.78 -22.24
C GLU A 450 9.71 -41.47 -20.76
N GLN A 451 9.68 -40.21 -20.34
CA GLN A 451 9.19 -39.82 -19.02
C GLN A 451 7.81 -39.21 -19.17
N PRO A 452 6.81 -39.59 -18.37
CA PRO A 452 5.52 -38.92 -18.36
C PRO A 452 5.72 -37.52 -17.82
N VAL A 453 5.82 -36.55 -18.73
CA VAL A 453 5.69 -35.12 -18.36
C VAL A 453 4.26 -34.96 -17.86
N GLN A 454 4.06 -34.84 -16.56
CA GLN A 454 2.77 -34.48 -16.03
C GLN A 454 2.44 -33.11 -16.65
N ASN A 455 1.31 -33.05 -17.38
CA ASN A 455 0.71 -31.81 -17.84
C ASN A 455 0.34 -30.96 -16.60
N THR A 456 1.31 -30.21 -16.09
CA THR A 456 1.11 -29.38 -14.91
C THR A 456 0.72 -28.02 -15.43
N SER A 457 -0.58 -27.73 -15.45
CA SER A 457 -1.03 -26.39 -15.77
C SER A 457 -0.49 -25.41 -14.72
N ALA A 458 -0.20 -24.18 -15.13
CA ALA A 458 0.23 -23.12 -14.21
C ALA A 458 -0.75 -22.99 -13.02
N LYS A 459 -2.05 -23.11 -13.28
CA LYS A 459 -3.10 -23.13 -12.27
C LYS A 459 -2.90 -24.22 -11.23
N ALA A 460 -2.59 -25.47 -11.65
CA ALA A 460 -2.40 -26.58 -10.72
C ALA A 460 -1.18 -26.36 -9.80
N VAL A 461 -0.10 -25.76 -10.31
CA VAL A 461 1.07 -25.41 -9.47
C VAL A 461 0.75 -24.28 -8.51
N ILE A 462 -0.01 -23.28 -8.97
CA ILE A 462 -0.46 -22.16 -8.13
C ILE A 462 -1.32 -22.69 -6.98
N GLU A 463 -2.30 -23.56 -7.23
CA GLU A 463 -3.14 -24.14 -6.17
C GLU A 463 -2.30 -24.94 -5.17
N LYS A 464 -1.37 -25.78 -5.65
CA LYS A 464 -0.45 -26.54 -4.80
C LYS A 464 0.45 -25.66 -3.94
N PHE A 465 0.80 -24.46 -4.41
CA PHE A 465 1.58 -23.52 -3.62
C PHE A 465 0.82 -23.07 -2.37
N TYR A 466 -0.45 -22.69 -2.50
CA TYR A 466 -1.25 -22.25 -1.36
C TYR A 466 -1.60 -23.40 -0.42
N THR A 467 -1.65 -24.64 -0.91
CA THR A 467 -1.82 -25.84 -0.07
C THR A 467 -0.51 -26.33 0.55
N GLY A 468 0.62 -25.66 0.26
CA GLY A 468 1.92 -26.03 0.82
C GLY A 468 2.57 -27.27 0.18
N GLU A 469 2.04 -27.76 -0.94
CA GLU A 469 2.54 -28.93 -1.67
C GLU A 469 3.71 -28.59 -2.61
N THR A 470 3.89 -27.31 -2.98
CA THR A 470 5.00 -26.81 -3.77
C THR A 470 5.68 -25.61 -3.13
N SER A 471 6.91 -25.34 -3.53
CA SER A 471 7.70 -24.21 -3.03
C SER A 471 7.42 -22.90 -3.80
N VAL A 472 7.86 -21.77 -3.22
CA VAL A 472 7.86 -20.48 -3.92
C VAL A 472 8.73 -20.52 -5.18
N THR A 473 9.80 -21.33 -5.19
CA THR A 473 10.67 -21.52 -6.36
C THR A 473 9.93 -22.19 -7.50
N ASP A 474 9.16 -23.24 -7.22
CA ASP A 474 8.42 -23.98 -8.25
C ASP A 474 7.36 -23.10 -8.92
N ILE A 475 6.55 -22.38 -8.13
CA ILE A 475 5.56 -21.46 -8.69
C ILE A 475 6.22 -20.32 -9.47
N ALA A 476 7.34 -19.78 -8.97
CA ALA A 476 8.06 -18.72 -9.63
C ALA A 476 8.60 -19.13 -10.99
N MET A 477 9.15 -20.37 -11.10
CA MET A 477 9.61 -20.93 -12.38
C MET A 477 8.47 -21.11 -13.39
N VAL A 478 7.34 -21.64 -12.95
CA VAL A 478 6.16 -21.85 -13.83
C VAL A 478 5.63 -20.51 -14.33
N LEU A 479 5.46 -19.52 -13.46
CA LEU A 479 4.97 -18.20 -13.82
C LEU A 479 5.93 -17.42 -14.72
N GLN A 480 7.25 -17.55 -14.51
CA GLN A 480 8.26 -16.99 -15.40
C GLN A 480 8.17 -17.59 -16.81
N THR A 481 8.00 -18.91 -16.88
CA THR A 481 7.91 -19.63 -18.17
C THR A 481 6.63 -19.28 -18.90
N ASP A 482 5.49 -19.29 -18.22
CA ASP A 482 4.19 -19.02 -18.84
C ASP A 482 3.93 -17.51 -19.08
N MET A 483 4.48 -16.65 -18.23
CA MET A 483 4.33 -15.19 -18.28
C MET A 483 2.86 -14.75 -18.51
N PRO A 484 1.91 -15.15 -17.64
CA PRO A 484 0.48 -14.88 -17.85
C PRO A 484 0.17 -13.39 -17.90
N VAL A 485 0.90 -12.59 -17.16
CA VAL A 485 0.97 -11.12 -17.19
C VAL A 485 2.43 -10.72 -17.04
N ILE A 486 2.76 -9.46 -17.33
CA ILE A 486 4.15 -8.97 -17.22
C ILE A 486 4.28 -8.06 -16.02
N PRO A 487 4.86 -8.50 -14.89
CA PRO A 487 5.09 -7.67 -13.73
C PRO A 487 6.04 -6.51 -14.05
N VAL A 488 5.75 -5.32 -13.53
CA VAL A 488 6.59 -4.11 -13.72
C VAL A 488 7.23 -3.69 -12.41
N CYS A 489 6.45 -3.37 -11.39
CA CYS A 489 6.96 -2.96 -10.08
C CYS A 489 5.93 -3.17 -8.99
N TYR A 490 6.42 -3.19 -7.73
CA TYR A 490 5.60 -3.08 -6.54
C TYR A 490 5.72 -1.67 -5.97
N ARG A 491 4.58 -1.07 -5.61
CA ARG A 491 4.53 0.30 -5.09
C ARG A 491 4.99 0.37 -3.64
N THR A 492 5.52 1.53 -3.27
CA THR A 492 5.71 1.90 -1.87
C THR A 492 4.89 3.14 -1.55
N GLY A 493 4.42 3.23 -0.31
CA GLY A 493 3.91 4.47 0.27
C GLY A 493 5.04 5.21 0.98
N ILE A 494 4.77 6.44 1.41
CA ILE A 494 5.71 7.28 2.14
C ILE A 494 5.11 7.68 3.47
N LEU A 495 5.82 7.39 4.56
CA LEU A 495 5.57 8.00 5.86
C LEU A 495 6.50 9.21 6.02
N PHE A 496 5.91 10.39 6.07
CA PHE A 496 6.63 11.62 6.37
C PHE A 496 6.67 11.86 7.87
N CYS A 497 7.83 12.21 8.38
CA CYS A 497 8.06 12.53 9.78
C CYS A 497 8.77 13.87 9.90
N ASN A 498 8.32 14.70 10.85
CA ASN A 498 9.00 15.94 11.19
C ASN A 498 10.41 15.62 11.70
N ASP A 499 11.42 16.37 11.26
CA ASP A 499 12.82 16.20 11.64
C ASP A 499 13.07 16.28 13.16
N SER A 500 12.13 16.81 13.93
CA SER A 500 12.21 16.86 15.39
C SER A 500 11.92 15.52 16.07
N ILE A 501 11.40 14.52 15.35
CA ILE A 501 11.05 13.20 15.91
C ILE A 501 12.16 12.21 15.56
N GLU A 502 12.61 11.47 16.56
CA GLU A 502 13.60 10.39 16.43
C GLU A 502 12.98 9.03 16.76
N ASN A 503 13.67 7.97 16.34
CA ASN A 503 13.32 6.56 16.58
C ASN A 503 12.02 6.12 15.88
N VAL A 504 11.69 6.73 14.77
CA VAL A 504 10.63 6.25 13.88
C VAL A 504 11.21 5.11 13.04
N ASN A 505 10.82 3.88 13.36
CA ASN A 505 11.34 2.68 12.69
C ASN A 505 10.29 1.56 12.65
N ASN A 506 10.54 0.53 11.86
CA ASN A 506 9.69 -0.65 11.69
C ASN A 506 8.24 -0.32 11.31
N SER A 507 7.98 0.87 10.78
CA SER A 507 6.66 1.26 10.28
C SER A 507 6.27 0.38 9.10
N SER A 508 5.03 -0.05 9.05
CA SER A 508 4.48 -0.90 8.00
C SER A 508 3.11 -0.42 7.54
N LYS A 509 2.57 -0.98 6.46
CA LYS A 509 1.20 -0.73 6.03
C LYS A 509 0.17 -1.08 7.13
N SER A 510 0.45 -2.10 7.92
CA SER A 510 -0.41 -2.56 9.01
C SER A 510 -0.33 -1.67 10.27
N ASP A 511 0.82 -1.03 10.50
CA ASP A 511 1.01 -0.09 11.63
C ASP A 511 2.11 0.92 11.32
N ILE A 512 1.74 2.07 10.77
CA ILE A 512 2.68 3.16 10.48
C ILE A 512 3.28 3.79 11.74
N TYR A 513 2.64 3.60 12.90
CA TYR A 513 3.07 4.10 14.20
C TYR A 513 3.72 3.04 15.07
N PHE A 514 4.23 1.96 14.48
CA PHE A 514 4.76 0.79 15.20
C PHE A 514 5.69 1.14 16.36
N SER A 515 6.61 2.09 16.13
CA SER A 515 7.62 2.49 17.12
C SER A 515 7.23 3.70 17.98
N ILE A 516 5.95 4.12 18.00
CA ILE A 516 5.51 5.34 18.74
C ILE A 516 5.91 5.35 20.21
N LYS A 517 6.01 4.18 20.83
CA LYS A 517 6.48 4.03 22.22
C LYS A 517 7.94 4.48 22.44
N SER A 518 8.75 4.47 21.38
CA SER A 518 10.16 4.83 21.41
C SER A 518 10.46 6.21 20.82
N TYR A 519 9.44 6.94 20.33
CA TYR A 519 9.63 8.27 19.78
C TYR A 519 10.25 9.21 20.81
N LYS A 520 11.21 9.98 20.36
CA LYS A 520 11.86 11.04 21.14
C LYS A 520 11.87 12.33 20.33
N PHE A 521 11.87 13.45 21.02
CA PHE A 521 12.09 14.74 20.38
C PHE A 521 13.57 15.13 20.48
N LYS A 522 14.13 15.63 19.38
CA LYS A 522 15.46 16.24 19.39
C LYS A 522 15.48 17.41 20.36
N VAL A 523 16.44 17.42 21.26
CA VAL A 523 16.69 18.57 22.14
C VAL A 523 17.44 19.61 21.32
N ASN A 524 16.78 20.69 20.94
CA ASN A 524 17.38 21.83 20.23
C ASN A 524 18.21 22.68 21.21
#